data_e5c64c36c0ac43f213a03645ff100b98
#
_entry.id   e5c64c36c0ac43f213a03645ff100b98
#
_cell.length_a   1.000
_cell.length_b   1.000
_cell.length_c   1.000
_cell.angle_alpha   90.00
_cell.angle_beta   90.00
_cell.angle_gamma   90.00
#
_symmetry.space_group_name_H-M   'P 1'
#
loop_
_entity.id
_entity.type
_entity.pdbx_description
1 polymer ?
#
loop_
_entity_poly.entity_id
_entity_poly.type
_entity_poly.pdbx_seq_one_letter_code
_entity_poly.pdbx_strand_id
1 'polypeptide(L)'
;MLLTEHSGRTEAFTTNGEARQLTYLTRTDPFTGNVAKISEERARRTLGISVELQVNPVENCVFCDYEKHTPKERIVHDCGAVSVPNLYPWEKYDWITIYPPFSQHKMLLSDLYFDDLERMMESSFDLATKC
;
A
#
# COMPACT_ATOMS: atom_id res chain seq x y z
N MET A 1 -19.22 -21.56 -21.19
CA MET A 1 -19.24 -21.07 -19.81
C MET A 1 -18.47 -19.76 -19.80
N LEU A 2 -19.08 -18.65 -19.38
CA LEU A 2 -18.48 -17.33 -19.48
C LEU A 2 -17.76 -16.99 -18.18
N LEU A 3 -16.66 -16.24 -18.28
CA LEU A 3 -15.98 -15.64 -17.12
C LEU A 3 -16.99 -14.81 -16.33
N THR A 4 -16.97 -14.94 -15.01
CA THR A 4 -17.77 -14.07 -14.14
C THR A 4 -16.99 -12.81 -13.85
N GLU A 5 -17.60 -11.67 -14.13
CA GLU A 5 -17.00 -10.35 -13.89
C GLU A 5 -17.81 -9.56 -12.86
N HIS A 6 -17.11 -8.97 -11.90
CA HIS A 6 -17.68 -8.07 -10.91
C HIS A 6 -16.84 -6.79 -10.85
N SER A 7 -17.51 -5.65 -10.92
CA SER A 7 -16.87 -4.36 -10.68
C SER A 7 -17.00 -3.97 -9.21
N GLY A 8 -15.92 -3.50 -8.61
CA GLY A 8 -15.90 -2.94 -7.27
C GLY A 8 -15.33 -1.53 -7.28
N ARG A 9 -15.56 -0.81 -6.18
CA ARG A 9 -15.00 0.52 -5.94
C ARG A 9 -14.30 0.54 -4.60
N THR A 10 -13.19 1.25 -4.54
CA THR A 10 -12.48 1.51 -3.29
C THR A 10 -12.04 2.97 -3.24
N GLU A 11 -11.97 3.51 -2.05
CA GLU A 11 -11.44 4.84 -1.81
C GLU A 11 -9.91 4.79 -1.83
N ALA A 12 -9.31 5.76 -2.48
CA ALA A 12 -7.87 6.00 -2.50
C ALA A 12 -7.59 7.48 -2.29
N PHE A 13 -6.33 7.82 -2.09
CA PHE A 13 -5.89 9.19 -1.93
C PHE A 13 -4.84 9.54 -2.99
N THR A 14 -4.84 10.79 -3.43
CA THR A 14 -3.76 11.33 -4.26
C THR A 14 -2.54 11.63 -3.37
N THR A 15 -1.40 11.87 -3.99
CA THR A 15 -0.18 12.32 -3.28
C THR A 15 -0.37 13.66 -2.55
N ASN A 16 -1.43 14.40 -2.87
CA ASN A 16 -1.82 15.64 -2.19
C ASN A 16 -2.85 15.42 -1.07
N GLY A 17 -3.20 14.15 -0.76
CA GLY A 17 -4.15 13.80 0.28
C GLY A 17 -5.63 13.94 -0.10
N GLU A 18 -5.96 14.24 -1.36
CA GLU A 18 -7.35 14.32 -1.83
C GLU A 18 -7.96 12.93 -2.00
N ALA A 19 -9.17 12.72 -1.47
CA ALA A 19 -9.91 11.47 -1.66
C ALA A 19 -10.36 11.30 -3.10
N ARG A 20 -10.23 10.07 -3.62
CA ARG A 20 -10.71 9.67 -4.94
C ARG A 20 -11.28 8.27 -4.93
N GLN A 21 -12.20 8.00 -5.86
CA GLN A 21 -12.75 6.66 -6.05
C GLN A 21 -11.99 5.92 -7.14
N LEU A 22 -11.51 4.73 -6.82
CA LEU A 22 -10.91 3.81 -7.80
C LEU A 22 -11.89 2.67 -8.12
N THR A 23 -11.97 2.33 -9.40
CA THR A 23 -12.74 1.16 -9.86
C THR A 23 -11.78 0.02 -10.19
N TYR A 24 -12.14 -1.17 -9.78
CA TYR A 24 -11.45 -2.39 -10.15
C TYR A 24 -12.43 -3.42 -10.70
N LEU A 25 -11.94 -4.29 -11.55
CA LEU A 25 -12.66 -5.41 -12.12
C LEU A 25 -12.11 -6.71 -11.54
N THR A 26 -13.00 -7.55 -11.04
CA THR A 26 -12.65 -8.90 -10.59
C THR A 26 -13.16 -9.90 -11.63
N ARG A 27 -12.27 -10.75 -12.11
CA ARG A 27 -12.60 -11.86 -13.02
C ARG A 27 -12.34 -13.18 -12.32
N THR A 28 -13.32 -14.08 -12.37
CA THR A 28 -13.19 -15.43 -11.83
C THR A 28 -13.19 -16.43 -12.98
N ASP A 29 -12.15 -17.25 -13.01
CA ASP A 29 -12.09 -18.39 -13.93
C ASP A 29 -13.08 -19.48 -13.47
N PRO A 30 -14.08 -19.83 -14.27
CA PRO A 30 -15.11 -20.79 -13.89
C PRO A 30 -14.59 -22.24 -13.78
N PHE A 31 -13.41 -22.54 -14.32
CA PHE A 31 -12.84 -23.90 -14.28
C PHE A 31 -11.95 -24.12 -13.06
N THR A 32 -11.14 -23.13 -12.72
CA THR A 32 -10.15 -23.23 -11.64
C THR A 32 -10.58 -22.52 -10.37
N GLY A 33 -11.57 -21.62 -10.45
CA GLY A 33 -11.95 -20.74 -9.35
C GLY A 33 -10.94 -19.63 -9.08
N ASN A 34 -9.89 -19.52 -9.89
CA ASN A 34 -8.88 -18.46 -9.72
C ASN A 34 -9.48 -17.10 -9.97
N VAL A 35 -9.08 -16.14 -9.15
CA VAL A 35 -9.56 -14.75 -9.18
C VAL A 35 -8.44 -13.83 -9.61
N ALA A 36 -8.69 -13.03 -10.64
CA ALA A 36 -7.81 -11.95 -11.07
C ALA A 36 -8.46 -10.59 -10.80
N LYS A 37 -7.71 -9.67 -10.21
CA LYS A 37 -8.12 -8.27 -10.03
C LYS A 37 -7.40 -7.39 -11.05
N ILE A 38 -8.17 -6.54 -11.73
CA ILE A 38 -7.68 -5.65 -12.79
C ILE A 38 -8.02 -4.22 -12.37
N SER A 39 -7.01 -3.37 -12.30
CA SER A 39 -7.15 -1.95 -12.02
C SER A 39 -6.53 -1.16 -13.16
N GLU A 40 -7.31 -0.30 -13.82
CA GLU A 40 -6.83 0.56 -14.88
C GLU A 40 -5.75 1.54 -14.40
N GLU A 41 -5.90 2.04 -13.18
CA GLU A 41 -4.92 2.94 -12.57
C GLU A 41 -3.55 2.27 -12.39
N ARG A 42 -3.56 1.00 -11.97
CA ARG A 42 -2.31 0.24 -11.87
C ARG A 42 -1.73 -0.11 -13.24
N ALA A 43 -2.58 -0.37 -14.23
CA ALA A 43 -2.13 -0.64 -15.60
C ALA A 43 -1.48 0.58 -16.26
N ARG A 44 -1.90 1.79 -15.87
CA ARG A 44 -1.32 3.05 -16.36
C ARG A 44 0.00 3.41 -15.67
N ARG A 45 0.36 2.74 -14.58
CA ARG A 45 1.69 2.91 -13.99
C ARG A 45 2.70 2.54 -15.06
N THR A 46 3.52 3.51 -15.44
CA THR A 46 4.66 3.25 -16.29
C THR A 46 5.49 2.18 -15.60
N LEU A 47 5.49 0.99 -16.14
CA LEU A 47 6.47 -0.04 -15.81
C LEU A 47 7.82 0.43 -16.38
N GLY A 48 8.28 1.57 -15.91
CA GLY A 48 9.64 2.01 -16.09
C GLY A 48 10.52 1.03 -15.32
N ILE A 49 10.73 -0.13 -15.90
CA ILE A 49 11.82 -1.01 -15.52
C ILE A 49 13.09 -0.32 -16.04
N SER A 50 13.47 0.80 -15.43
CA SER A 50 14.87 1.13 -15.40
C SER A 50 15.47 0.13 -14.41
N VAL A 51 16.32 -0.74 -14.91
CA VAL A 51 17.08 -1.72 -14.12
C VAL A 51 18.07 -1.03 -13.15
N GLU A 52 18.19 0.26 -13.19
CA GLU A 52 18.80 1.08 -12.17
C GLU A 52 17.84 1.11 -10.97
N LEU A 53 18.23 0.45 -9.90
CA LEU A 53 17.67 0.66 -8.58
C LEU A 53 17.74 2.17 -8.30
N GLN A 54 16.69 2.88 -8.68
CA GLN A 54 16.54 4.27 -8.29
C GLN A 54 16.26 4.25 -6.80
N VAL A 55 17.31 4.45 -6.03
CA VAL A 55 17.19 4.81 -4.62
C VAL A 55 16.43 6.14 -4.62
N ASN A 56 15.13 6.09 -4.37
CA ASN A 56 14.35 7.30 -4.23
C ASN A 56 14.95 8.10 -3.06
N PRO A 57 15.41 9.33 -3.31
CA PRO A 57 15.93 10.15 -2.23
C PRO A 57 14.85 10.32 -1.17
N VAL A 58 15.24 10.33 0.11
CA VAL A 58 14.35 10.49 1.26
C VAL A 58 13.42 11.69 1.11
N GLU A 59 13.89 12.76 0.49
CA GLU A 59 13.17 14.02 0.28
C GLU A 59 11.90 13.91 -0.58
N ASN A 60 11.79 12.86 -1.40
CA ASN A 60 10.65 12.65 -2.28
C ASN A 60 9.91 11.32 -2.01
N CYS A 61 10.25 10.64 -0.93
CA CYS A 61 9.62 9.38 -0.59
C CYS A 61 8.29 9.62 0.11
N VAL A 62 7.19 9.17 -0.50
CA VAL A 62 5.82 9.29 0.06
C VAL A 62 5.66 8.54 1.39
N PHE A 63 6.53 7.58 1.69
CA PHE A 63 6.52 6.83 2.94
C PHE A 63 7.35 7.49 4.03
N CYS A 64 8.42 8.21 3.67
CA CYS A 64 9.23 8.96 4.65
C CYS A 64 8.53 10.25 5.08
N ASP A 65 7.75 10.86 4.20
CA ASP A 65 6.98 12.10 4.44
C ASP A 65 5.46 11.81 4.36
N TYR A 66 5.02 10.73 5.02
CA TYR A 66 3.65 10.25 4.97
C TYR A 66 2.62 11.29 5.45
N GLU A 67 2.98 12.15 6.39
CA GLU A 67 2.10 13.19 6.92
C GLU A 67 1.69 14.22 5.87
N LYS A 68 2.56 14.46 4.89
CA LYS A 68 2.30 15.36 3.77
C LYS A 68 1.38 14.74 2.71
N HIS A 69 1.45 13.41 2.58
CA HIS A 69 0.79 12.67 1.51
C HIS A 69 -0.46 11.93 1.96
N THR A 70 -0.78 11.95 3.25
CA THR A 70 -1.93 11.23 3.82
C THR A 70 -2.77 12.18 4.69
N PRO A 71 -4.11 12.19 4.53
CA PRO A 71 -4.99 12.92 5.43
C PRO A 71 -4.77 12.48 6.88
N LYS A 72 -4.66 13.43 7.81
CA LYS A 72 -4.33 13.17 9.22
C LYS A 72 -5.28 12.19 9.89
N GLU A 73 -6.57 12.25 9.57
CA GLU A 73 -7.61 11.36 10.09
C GLU A 73 -7.47 9.92 9.60
N ARG A 74 -6.63 9.67 8.60
CA ARG A 74 -6.35 8.34 8.03
C ARG A 74 -5.00 7.79 8.44
N ILE A 75 -4.26 8.50 9.26
CA ILE A 75 -2.99 8.03 9.80
C ILE A 75 -3.27 7.30 11.11
N VAL A 76 -2.87 6.03 11.20
CA VAL A 76 -2.98 5.23 12.41
C VAL A 76 -1.58 5.04 13.00
N HIS A 77 -1.41 5.50 14.23
CA HIS A 77 -0.18 5.31 14.98
C HIS A 77 -0.35 4.12 15.93
N ASP A 78 0.52 3.13 15.83
CA ASP A 78 0.47 1.96 16.70
C ASP A 78 1.85 1.36 16.96
N CYS A 79 2.12 0.99 18.22
CA CYS A 79 3.37 0.33 18.66
C CYS A 79 4.67 0.95 18.10
N GLY A 80 4.67 2.27 17.87
CA GLY A 80 5.80 2.99 17.27
C GLY A 80 5.88 2.90 15.75
N ALA A 81 4.94 2.22 15.10
CA ALA A 81 4.77 2.22 13.66
C ALA A 81 3.65 3.18 13.23
N VAL A 82 3.55 3.42 11.93
CA VAL A 82 2.51 4.23 11.32
C VAL A 82 1.88 3.47 10.17
N SER A 83 0.56 3.35 10.17
CA SER A 83 -0.19 2.75 9.08
C SER A 83 -0.95 3.81 8.29
N VAL A 84 -0.83 3.76 6.98
CA VAL A 84 -1.46 4.67 6.03
C VAL A 84 -2.19 3.89 4.94
N PRO A 85 -3.29 4.40 4.37
CA PRO A 85 -3.95 3.77 3.25
C PRO A 85 -3.02 3.68 2.04
N ASN A 86 -3.06 2.56 1.33
CA ASN A 86 -2.34 2.45 0.07
C ASN A 86 -2.88 3.47 -0.94
N LEU A 87 -1.99 4.22 -1.60
CA LEU A 87 -2.37 5.17 -2.67
C LEU A 87 -3.07 4.50 -3.86
N TYR A 88 -2.82 3.21 -4.05
CA TYR A 88 -3.41 2.39 -5.13
C TYR A 88 -3.99 1.10 -4.57
N PRO A 89 -5.02 1.19 -3.74
CA PRO A 89 -5.55 0.03 -3.04
C PRO A 89 -6.24 -0.94 -4.02
N TRP A 90 -6.15 -2.24 -3.71
CA TRP A 90 -6.92 -3.28 -4.35
C TRP A 90 -8.29 -3.50 -3.68
N GLU A 91 -8.37 -3.14 -2.40
CA GLU A 91 -9.55 -3.32 -1.55
C GLU A 91 -9.66 -2.20 -0.51
N LYS A 92 -10.80 -2.14 0.18
CA LYS A 92 -11.08 -1.13 1.20
C LYS A 92 -10.05 -1.08 2.33
N TYR A 93 -9.46 -2.22 2.68
CA TYR A 93 -8.53 -2.36 3.81
C TYR A 93 -7.09 -2.64 3.35
N ASP A 94 -6.71 -2.11 2.21
CA ASP A 94 -5.34 -2.21 1.68
C ASP A 94 -4.50 -1.07 2.27
N TRP A 95 -3.80 -1.36 3.37
CA TRP A 95 -2.99 -0.43 4.12
C TRP A 95 -1.52 -0.77 4.03
N ILE A 96 -0.68 0.22 4.23
CA ILE A 96 0.79 0.09 4.27
C ILE A 96 1.24 0.53 5.65
N THR A 97 1.99 -0.33 6.34
CA THR A 97 2.59 0.01 7.63
C THR A 97 4.06 0.40 7.44
N ILE A 98 4.42 1.53 8.00
CA ILE A 98 5.73 2.17 7.91
C ILE A 98 6.37 2.14 9.30
N TYR A 99 7.67 1.83 9.36
CA TYR A 99 8.40 1.66 10.62
C TYR A 99 9.45 2.76 10.80
N PRO A 100 9.68 3.19 12.05
CA PRO A 100 10.76 4.10 12.35
C PRO A 100 12.14 3.42 12.20
N PRO A 101 13.21 4.20 12.04
CA PRO A 101 13.15 5.64 11.93
C PRO A 101 12.72 6.09 10.52
N PHE A 102 11.68 6.91 10.45
CA PHE A 102 11.12 7.42 9.18
C PHE A 102 12.10 8.28 8.38
N SER A 103 13.19 8.72 9.02
CA SER A 103 14.27 9.47 8.38
C SER A 103 15.26 8.60 7.59
N GLN A 104 15.15 7.27 7.69
CA GLN A 104 16.00 6.33 6.98
C GLN A 104 15.18 5.55 5.97
N HIS A 105 15.54 5.71 4.71
CA HIS A 105 14.92 4.96 3.63
C HIS A 105 15.57 3.56 3.53
N LYS A 106 14.94 2.56 4.14
CA LYS A 106 15.40 1.17 4.10
C LYS A 106 14.77 0.47 2.90
N MET A 107 15.58 0.07 1.93
CA MET A 107 15.10 -0.55 0.69
C MET A 107 15.21 -2.06 0.66
N LEU A 108 16.13 -2.64 1.42
CA LEU A 108 16.42 -4.07 1.41
C LEU A 108 16.16 -4.67 2.79
N LEU A 109 15.77 -5.96 2.81
CA LEU A 109 15.65 -6.70 4.06
C LEU A 109 16.95 -6.73 4.86
N SER A 110 18.11 -6.69 4.16
CA SER A 110 19.43 -6.58 4.80
C SER A 110 19.64 -5.29 5.59
N ASP A 111 18.84 -4.26 5.33
CA ASP A 111 18.90 -2.96 6.01
C ASP A 111 18.06 -2.95 7.30
N LEU A 112 17.28 -4.01 7.53
CA LEU A 112 16.45 -4.20 8.71
C LEU A 112 17.20 -4.98 9.79
N TYR A 113 17.09 -4.52 11.02
CA TYR A 113 17.53 -5.26 12.20
C TYR A 113 16.43 -6.19 12.70
N PHE A 114 16.79 -7.18 13.50
CA PHE A 114 15.82 -8.11 14.08
C PHE A 114 14.70 -7.40 14.86
N ASP A 115 15.06 -6.40 15.65
CA ASP A 115 14.11 -5.58 16.41
C ASP A 115 13.12 -4.82 15.50
N ASP A 116 13.54 -4.42 14.30
CA ASP A 116 12.64 -3.81 13.31
C ASP A 116 11.58 -4.83 12.84
N LEU A 117 11.99 -6.07 12.60
CA LEU A 117 11.08 -7.14 12.19
C LEU A 117 10.09 -7.53 13.30
N GLU A 118 10.54 -7.58 14.55
CA GLU A 118 9.68 -7.84 15.69
C GLU A 118 8.59 -6.78 15.84
N ARG A 119 8.96 -5.50 15.80
CA ARG A 119 8.02 -4.36 15.81
C ARG A 119 7.06 -4.39 14.62
N MET A 120 7.55 -4.82 13.46
CA MET A 120 6.72 -5.01 12.26
C MET A 120 5.60 -6.02 12.54
N MET A 121 5.93 -7.13 13.12
CA MET A 121 4.96 -8.18 13.43
C MET A 121 3.96 -7.72 14.49
N GLU A 122 4.42 -7.13 15.58
CA GLU A 122 3.56 -6.63 16.65
C GLU A 122 2.56 -5.58 16.13
N SER A 123 3.05 -4.59 15.39
CA SER A 123 2.18 -3.56 14.83
C SER A 123 1.15 -4.10 13.83
N SER A 124 1.55 -5.09 13.03
CA SER A 124 0.63 -5.73 12.08
C SER A 124 -0.47 -6.52 12.80
N PHE A 125 -0.15 -7.19 13.90
CA PHE A 125 -1.12 -7.87 14.75
C PHE A 125 -2.09 -6.89 15.41
N ASP A 126 -1.58 -5.81 15.96
CA ASP A 126 -2.41 -4.80 16.64
C ASP A 126 -3.35 -4.10 15.65
N LEU A 127 -2.87 -3.77 14.45
CA LEU A 127 -3.72 -3.21 13.41
C LEU A 127 -4.86 -4.18 13.02
N ALA A 128 -4.54 -5.46 12.85
CA ALA A 128 -5.53 -6.47 12.49
C ALA A 128 -6.59 -6.69 13.56
N THR A 129 -6.27 -6.46 14.84
CA THR A 129 -7.22 -6.59 15.95
C THR A 129 -8.11 -5.37 16.16
N LYS A 130 -7.73 -4.21 15.63
CA LYS A 130 -8.46 -2.94 15.74
C LYS A 130 -9.36 -2.64 14.55
N CYS A 131 -9.16 -3.34 13.42
CA CYS A 131 -9.99 -3.22 12.21
C CYS A 131 -11.12 -4.25 12.20
#